data_787af1d111207f2e7e115fdb9c2ac3a8
#
_entry.id   787af1d111207f2e7e115fdb9c2ac3a8
#
_cell.length_a   1.000
_cell.length_b   1.000
_cell.length_c   1.000
_cell.angle_alpha   90.00
_cell.angle_beta   90.00
_cell.angle_gamma   90.00
#
_symmetry.space_group_name_H-M   'P 1'
#
loop_
_entity.id
_entity.type
_entity.pdbx_description
1 polymer ?
#
loop_
_entity_poly.entity_id
_entity_poly.type
_entity_poly.pdbx_seq_one_letter_code
_entity_poly.pdbx_strand_id
1 'polypeptide(L)'
;IDNPNFNNSDKSLFGNIQAIEIDRMEDNGYKTNKTGFEFGTNFEYYQDFNLGFSTRAFYEKIDTDSTASARQQSQEGNYFDTFLNTRFDYDKRNQKFRPDEGFRSTYTLDIPFISETYTLTNRYNFQKYTSLYDNNVSSFGIYLEAANSIKGDDIKLTERLYIPTRKLRGFERGKVGPKDGDDFIGGNYAAAINISSTIPQILENSENID
;
A
#
# COMPACT_ATOMS: atom_id res chain seq x y z
N ILE A 1 -5.70 -19.53 1.30
CA ILE A 1 -5.41 -20.57 2.33
C ILE A 1 -4.55 -19.89 3.38
N ASP A 2 -4.96 -20.01 4.64
CA ASP A 2 -4.21 -19.49 5.78
C ASP A 2 -4.19 -20.54 6.89
N ASN A 3 -3.00 -20.79 7.43
CA ASN A 3 -2.80 -21.64 8.61
C ASN A 3 -2.08 -20.78 9.67
N PRO A 4 -2.80 -20.24 10.66
CA PRO A 4 -2.25 -19.29 11.63
C PRO A 4 -1.25 -19.91 12.61
N ASN A 5 -1.21 -21.24 12.73
CA ASN A 5 -0.32 -21.95 13.64
C ASN A 5 0.25 -23.18 12.94
N PHE A 6 1.09 -22.96 11.93
CA PHE A 6 1.68 -24.01 11.14
C PHE A 6 2.60 -24.90 11.99
N ASN A 7 2.27 -26.19 12.03
CA ASN A 7 3.03 -27.20 12.78
C ASN A 7 3.23 -26.85 14.28
N ASN A 8 2.26 -26.20 14.91
CA ASN A 8 2.31 -25.74 16.31
C ASN A 8 3.53 -24.86 16.64
N SER A 9 3.95 -24.03 15.68
CA SER A 9 5.17 -23.23 15.79
C SER A 9 4.93 -21.73 16.02
N ASP A 10 3.70 -21.31 16.29
CA ASP A 10 3.26 -19.91 16.41
C ASP A 10 3.58 -19.06 15.15
N LYS A 11 3.87 -19.73 14.04
CA LYS A 11 4.09 -19.09 12.73
C LYS A 11 2.88 -19.35 11.85
N SER A 12 2.38 -18.29 11.23
CA SER A 12 1.36 -18.45 10.19
C SER A 12 2.00 -18.81 8.86
N LEU A 13 1.32 -19.64 8.09
CA LEU A 13 1.66 -19.90 6.70
C LEU A 13 0.44 -19.54 5.85
N PHE A 14 0.64 -18.74 4.82
CA PHE A 14 -0.44 -18.35 3.93
C PHE A 14 -0.10 -18.53 2.46
N GLY A 15 -1.11 -18.78 1.65
CA GLY A 15 -1.02 -18.80 0.20
C GLY A 15 -2.24 -18.12 -0.40
N ASN A 16 -2.01 -17.31 -1.43
CA ASN A 16 -3.02 -16.53 -2.11
C ASN A 16 -2.86 -16.67 -3.63
N ILE A 17 -3.97 -16.85 -4.35
CA ILE A 17 -4.04 -16.79 -5.79
C ILE A 17 -5.00 -15.65 -6.13
N GLN A 18 -4.61 -14.79 -7.06
CA GLN A 18 -5.41 -13.64 -7.42
C GLN A 18 -5.44 -13.41 -8.92
N ALA A 19 -6.57 -12.93 -9.39
CA ALA A 19 -6.75 -12.39 -10.73
C ALA A 19 -7.44 -11.03 -10.56
N ILE A 20 -6.79 -9.97 -11.03
CA ILE A 20 -7.24 -8.60 -10.84
C ILE A 20 -7.25 -7.91 -12.19
N GLU A 21 -8.37 -7.31 -12.53
CA GLU A 21 -8.50 -6.37 -13.64
C GLU A 21 -8.67 -4.96 -13.08
N ILE A 22 -7.87 -4.02 -13.55
CA ILE A 22 -7.96 -2.61 -13.18
C ILE A 22 -8.09 -1.82 -14.47
N ASP A 23 -9.23 -1.20 -14.67
CA ASP A 23 -9.46 -0.28 -15.76
C ASP A 23 -9.30 1.16 -15.27
N ARG A 24 -8.34 1.86 -15.87
CA ARG A 24 -8.02 3.27 -15.64
C ARG A 24 -7.82 4.02 -16.97
N MET A 25 -8.45 3.53 -18.03
CA MET A 25 -8.33 4.17 -19.36
C MET A 25 -8.72 5.64 -19.30
N GLU A 26 -9.84 5.94 -18.62
CA GLU A 26 -10.39 7.29 -18.56
C GLU A 26 -9.55 8.28 -17.72
N ASP A 27 -8.91 7.81 -16.65
CA ASP A 27 -8.21 8.68 -15.69
C ASP A 27 -6.69 8.68 -15.86
N ASN A 28 -6.13 7.56 -16.30
CA ASN A 28 -4.69 7.31 -16.31
C ASN A 28 -4.19 6.74 -17.65
N GLY A 29 -5.06 6.57 -18.64
CA GLY A 29 -4.70 6.14 -20.02
C GLY A 29 -4.31 4.67 -20.15
N TYR A 30 -4.59 3.79 -19.16
CA TYR A 30 -4.22 2.38 -19.26
C TYR A 30 -5.19 1.45 -18.53
N LYS A 31 -5.17 0.17 -18.93
CA LYS A 31 -5.85 -0.95 -18.31
C LYS A 31 -4.85 -2.06 -18.04
N THR A 32 -5.01 -2.77 -16.91
CA THR A 32 -4.15 -3.92 -16.61
C THR A 32 -4.95 -5.13 -16.16
N ASN A 33 -4.49 -6.30 -16.62
CA ASN A 33 -4.96 -7.62 -16.17
C ASN A 33 -3.77 -8.32 -15.51
N LYS A 34 -3.89 -8.60 -14.21
CA LYS A 34 -2.84 -9.18 -13.38
C LYS A 34 -3.29 -10.47 -12.75
N THR A 35 -2.57 -11.56 -13.04
CA THR A 35 -2.82 -12.87 -12.44
C THR A 35 -1.55 -13.37 -11.75
N GLY A 36 -1.69 -13.93 -10.57
CA GLY A 36 -0.52 -14.41 -9.86
C GLY A 36 -0.83 -15.10 -8.55
N PHE A 37 0.23 -15.44 -7.85
CA PHE A 37 0.16 -16.06 -6.54
C PHE A 37 1.13 -15.39 -5.56
N GLU A 38 0.82 -15.55 -4.30
CA GLU A 38 1.66 -15.16 -3.18
C GLU A 38 1.70 -16.31 -2.18
N PHE A 39 2.88 -16.55 -1.60
CA PHE A 39 3.10 -17.51 -0.56
C PHE A 39 4.01 -16.90 0.49
N GLY A 40 3.69 -17.06 1.77
CA GLY A 40 4.47 -16.42 2.82
C GLY A 40 4.18 -16.90 4.22
N THR A 41 4.89 -16.31 5.16
CA THR A 41 4.81 -16.56 6.59
C THR A 41 4.85 -15.26 7.37
N ASN A 42 4.13 -15.24 8.50
CA ASN A 42 4.22 -14.17 9.49
C ASN A 42 4.39 -14.81 10.87
N PHE A 43 5.18 -14.17 11.72
CA PHE A 43 5.37 -14.59 13.11
C PHE A 43 5.78 -13.41 13.99
N GLU A 44 5.46 -13.52 15.26
CA GLU A 44 5.95 -12.60 16.26
C GLU A 44 7.40 -12.96 16.62
N TYR A 45 8.31 -12.03 16.38
CA TYR A 45 9.74 -12.23 16.68
C TYR A 45 10.10 -11.76 18.09
N TYR A 46 9.52 -10.65 18.51
CA TYR A 46 9.51 -10.14 19.88
C TYR A 46 8.10 -9.68 20.21
N GLN A 47 7.85 -9.47 21.49
CA GLN A 47 6.58 -8.93 21.95
C GLN A 47 6.17 -7.69 21.13
N ASP A 48 5.00 -7.75 20.54
CA ASP A 48 4.40 -6.71 19.69
C ASP A 48 5.17 -6.42 18.37
N PHE A 49 6.24 -7.18 18.07
CA PHE A 49 7.01 -7.02 16.85
C PHE A 49 6.89 -8.25 15.94
N ASN A 50 6.20 -8.08 14.83
CA ASN A 50 5.93 -9.13 13.86
C ASN A 50 6.81 -8.98 12.61
N LEU A 51 7.32 -10.11 12.14
CA LEU A 51 8.03 -10.25 10.87
C LEU A 51 7.17 -11.01 9.88
N GLY A 52 7.13 -10.50 8.64
CA GLY A 52 6.49 -11.17 7.52
C GLY A 52 7.46 -11.33 6.38
N PHE A 53 7.43 -12.50 5.74
CA PHE A 53 8.17 -12.78 4.52
C PHE A 53 7.23 -13.45 3.53
N SER A 54 7.20 -12.94 2.29
CA SER A 54 6.45 -13.59 1.23
C SER A 54 7.15 -13.50 -0.12
N THR A 55 6.85 -14.45 -0.99
CA THR A 55 7.24 -14.42 -2.39
C THR A 55 5.98 -14.28 -3.22
N ARG A 56 6.01 -13.36 -4.19
CA ARG A 56 4.91 -13.11 -5.12
C ARG A 56 5.40 -13.28 -6.55
N ALA A 57 4.58 -13.89 -7.38
CA ALA A 57 4.81 -13.99 -8.81
C ALA A 57 3.55 -13.57 -9.57
N PHE A 58 3.71 -12.68 -10.54
CA PHE A 58 2.61 -12.15 -11.33
C PHE A 58 2.92 -12.19 -12.81
N TYR A 59 1.89 -12.56 -13.58
CA TYR A 59 1.82 -12.27 -15.00
C TYR A 59 0.83 -11.11 -15.17
N GLU A 60 1.28 -10.05 -15.84
CA GLU A 60 0.53 -8.81 -16.02
C GLU A 60 0.51 -8.41 -17.47
N LYS A 61 -0.67 -8.07 -17.99
CA LYS A 61 -0.86 -7.45 -19.29
C LYS A 61 -1.26 -5.99 -19.09
N ILE A 62 -0.57 -5.08 -19.78
CA ILE A 62 -0.87 -3.66 -19.83
C ILE A 62 -1.35 -3.31 -21.23
N ASP A 63 -2.54 -2.73 -21.33
CA ASP A 63 -3.09 -2.13 -22.55
C ASP A 63 -3.21 -0.61 -22.31
N THR A 64 -2.88 0.20 -23.32
CA THR A 64 -2.95 1.67 -23.24
C THR A 64 -3.99 2.24 -24.19
N ASP A 65 -4.48 3.45 -23.90
CA ASP A 65 -5.35 4.20 -24.79
C ASP A 65 -4.55 4.76 -25.98
N SER A 66 -5.19 4.92 -27.13
CA SER A 66 -4.59 5.52 -28.33
C SER A 66 -4.23 7.02 -28.12
N THR A 67 -4.85 7.68 -27.14
CA THR A 67 -4.59 9.07 -26.76
C THR A 67 -3.52 9.19 -25.66
N ALA A 68 -3.11 8.07 -25.06
CA ALA A 68 -2.07 8.03 -24.04
C ALA A 68 -0.73 8.56 -24.61
N SER A 69 0.14 9.06 -23.73
CA SER A 69 1.45 9.57 -24.14
C SER A 69 2.31 8.48 -24.79
N ALA A 70 3.27 8.87 -25.61
CA ALA A 70 4.21 7.95 -26.24
C ALA A 70 4.99 7.12 -25.19
N ARG A 71 5.25 7.69 -24.01
CA ARG A 71 5.87 7.02 -22.88
C ARG A 71 4.99 5.92 -22.31
N GLN A 72 3.69 6.18 -22.15
CA GLN A 72 2.74 5.18 -21.68
C GLN A 72 2.55 4.06 -22.70
N GLN A 73 2.39 4.41 -23.99
CA GLN A 73 2.26 3.45 -25.08
C GLN A 73 3.50 2.54 -25.21
N SER A 74 4.70 3.04 -24.93
CA SER A 74 5.93 2.23 -24.94
C SER A 74 5.98 1.15 -23.85
N GLN A 75 5.11 1.23 -22.84
CA GLN A 75 5.00 0.26 -21.76
C GLN A 75 3.81 -0.71 -21.94
N GLU A 76 3.12 -0.67 -23.10
CA GLU A 76 2.14 -1.68 -23.44
C GLU A 76 2.82 -3.02 -23.66
N GLY A 77 2.25 -4.09 -23.10
CA GLY A 77 2.83 -5.42 -23.22
C GLY A 77 2.48 -6.38 -22.11
N ASN A 78 3.21 -7.47 -22.08
CA ASN A 78 3.07 -8.54 -21.10
C ASN A 78 4.33 -8.59 -20.24
N TYR A 79 4.16 -8.70 -18.93
CA TYR A 79 5.22 -8.69 -17.94
C TYR A 79 5.13 -9.90 -17.03
N PHE A 80 6.27 -10.48 -16.69
CA PHE A 80 6.37 -11.46 -15.64
C PHE A 80 7.30 -10.95 -14.55
N ASP A 81 6.75 -10.75 -13.35
CA ASP A 81 7.47 -10.16 -12.25
C ASP A 81 7.37 -11.04 -11.00
N THR A 82 8.50 -11.19 -10.31
CA THR A 82 8.58 -11.86 -9.04
C THR A 82 9.24 -10.96 -8.00
N PHE A 83 8.68 -10.98 -6.79
CA PHE A 83 9.13 -10.14 -5.69
C PHE A 83 9.31 -10.96 -4.42
N LEU A 84 10.35 -10.64 -3.67
CA LEU A 84 10.48 -10.99 -2.28
C LEU A 84 9.96 -9.81 -1.44
N ASN A 85 8.90 -10.04 -0.69
CA ASN A 85 8.34 -9.05 0.23
C ASN A 85 8.85 -9.32 1.65
N THR A 86 9.28 -8.27 2.31
CA THR A 86 9.64 -8.30 3.73
C THR A 86 8.85 -7.24 4.47
N ARG A 87 8.23 -7.61 5.58
CA ARG A 87 7.42 -6.73 6.40
C ARG A 87 7.88 -6.75 7.85
N PHE A 88 8.07 -5.58 8.40
CA PHE A 88 8.34 -5.32 9.82
C PHE A 88 7.16 -4.54 10.39
N ASP A 89 6.52 -5.07 11.43
CA ASP A 89 5.29 -4.51 12.00
C ASP A 89 5.41 -4.46 13.53
N TYR A 90 5.57 -3.26 14.06
CA TYR A 90 5.64 -2.99 15.48
C TYR A 90 4.35 -2.31 15.95
N ASP A 91 3.53 -3.04 16.72
CA ASP A 91 2.19 -2.62 17.11
C ASP A 91 2.07 -2.51 18.63
N LYS A 92 2.22 -1.31 19.13
CA LYS A 92 2.10 -0.91 20.55
C LYS A 92 0.78 -0.19 20.85
N ARG A 93 -0.22 -0.39 20.03
CA ARG A 93 -1.56 0.15 20.32
C ARG A 93 -2.18 -0.64 21.48
N ASN A 94 -2.92 0.05 22.33
CA ASN A 94 -3.64 -0.60 23.44
C ASN A 94 -4.69 -1.61 22.94
N GLN A 95 -5.27 -1.39 21.75
CA GLN A 95 -6.18 -2.33 21.09
C GLN A 95 -6.07 -2.23 19.56
N LYS A 96 -6.35 -3.34 18.87
CA LYS A 96 -6.26 -3.39 17.39
C LYS A 96 -7.40 -2.66 16.70
N PHE A 97 -8.58 -2.65 17.32
CA PHE A 97 -9.79 -2.03 16.81
C PHE A 97 -10.12 -0.79 17.65
N ARG A 98 -10.33 0.37 16.99
CA ARG A 98 -10.56 1.69 17.63
C ARG A 98 -9.53 2.03 18.72
N PRO A 99 -8.23 2.00 18.42
CA PRO A 99 -7.21 2.36 19.38
C PRO A 99 -7.34 3.82 19.82
N ASP A 100 -7.13 4.08 21.09
CA ASP A 100 -7.11 5.42 21.69
C ASP A 100 -5.74 5.81 22.22
N GLU A 101 -4.84 4.83 22.43
CA GLU A 101 -3.47 5.05 22.87
C GLU A 101 -2.46 4.18 22.10
N GLY A 102 -1.19 4.60 22.17
CA GLY A 102 -0.09 3.85 21.62
C GLY A 102 0.22 4.20 20.16
N PHE A 103 0.95 3.33 19.50
CA PHE A 103 1.35 3.54 18.10
C PHE A 103 1.53 2.23 17.35
N ARG A 104 1.50 2.32 16.03
CA ARG A 104 1.93 1.25 15.13
C ARG A 104 2.90 1.79 14.10
N SER A 105 3.98 1.08 13.87
CA SER A 105 5.01 1.36 12.87
C SER A 105 5.15 0.15 11.96
N THR A 106 4.94 0.34 10.65
CA THR A 106 5.05 -0.73 9.66
C THR A 106 6.00 -0.30 8.56
N TYR A 107 7.02 -1.12 8.28
CA TYR A 107 7.89 -0.98 7.13
C TYR A 107 7.73 -2.20 6.23
N THR A 108 7.58 -1.98 4.92
CA THR A 108 7.47 -3.03 3.91
C THR A 108 8.47 -2.76 2.80
N LEU A 109 9.18 -3.80 2.40
CA LEU A 109 10.15 -3.78 1.31
C LEU A 109 9.78 -4.85 0.29
N ASP A 110 9.62 -4.45 -0.97
CA ASP A 110 9.41 -5.33 -2.11
C ASP A 110 10.68 -5.32 -2.97
N ILE A 111 11.37 -6.46 -3.02
CA ILE A 111 12.63 -6.65 -3.76
C ILE A 111 12.32 -7.47 -5.01
N PRO A 112 12.50 -6.93 -6.22
CA PRO A 112 12.37 -7.70 -7.45
C PRO A 112 13.55 -8.66 -7.60
N PHE A 113 13.32 -9.93 -8.03
CA PHE A 113 14.41 -10.87 -8.27
C PHE A 113 14.37 -11.57 -9.64
N ILE A 114 13.19 -11.85 -10.19
CA ILE A 114 12.99 -12.17 -11.61
C ILE A 114 11.92 -11.21 -12.09
N SER A 115 12.30 -10.22 -12.88
CA SER A 115 11.40 -9.15 -13.29
C SER A 115 11.91 -8.56 -14.60
N GLU A 116 11.03 -8.09 -15.45
CA GLU A 116 11.38 -7.32 -16.62
C GLU A 116 11.68 -5.88 -16.23
N THR A 117 10.98 -5.35 -15.23
CA THR A 117 11.23 -4.04 -14.64
C THR A 117 11.67 -4.21 -13.18
N TYR A 118 12.92 -3.91 -12.89
CA TYR A 118 13.48 -4.12 -11.55
C TYR A 118 13.18 -2.94 -10.64
N THR A 119 11.93 -2.81 -10.18
CA THR A 119 11.50 -1.75 -9.28
C THR A 119 11.54 -2.23 -7.82
N LEU A 120 12.41 -1.60 -7.03
CA LEU A 120 12.45 -1.75 -5.58
C LEU A 120 11.44 -0.80 -4.95
N THR A 121 10.50 -1.34 -4.18
CA THR A 121 9.50 -0.50 -3.48
C THR A 121 9.68 -0.56 -1.99
N ASN A 122 9.76 0.62 -1.38
CA ASN A 122 9.81 0.82 0.07
C ASN A 122 8.57 1.53 0.54
N ARG A 123 7.94 1.06 1.60
CA ARG A 123 6.77 1.70 2.21
C ARG A 123 6.91 1.77 3.72
N TYR A 124 6.79 2.97 4.26
CA TYR A 124 6.73 3.21 5.69
C TYR A 124 5.38 3.81 6.08
N ASN A 125 4.78 3.27 7.12
CA ASN A 125 3.51 3.74 7.65
C ASN A 125 3.60 3.78 9.18
N PHE A 126 3.45 4.97 9.73
CA PHE A 126 3.43 5.21 11.16
C PHE A 126 2.10 5.81 11.57
N GLN A 127 1.55 5.38 12.70
CA GLN A 127 0.34 5.94 13.26
C GLN A 127 0.42 5.92 14.78
N LYS A 128 0.21 7.07 15.39
CA LYS A 128 0.15 7.26 16.85
C LYS A 128 -1.24 7.71 17.25
N TYR A 129 -1.70 7.20 18.38
CA TYR A 129 -2.95 7.57 19.02
C TYR A 129 -2.67 8.13 20.40
N THR A 130 -3.41 9.14 20.82
CA THR A 130 -3.29 9.77 22.13
C THR A 130 -4.59 10.51 22.46
N SER A 131 -4.92 10.58 23.73
CA SER A 131 -5.96 11.47 24.26
C SER A 131 -5.32 12.82 24.58
N LEU A 132 -5.81 13.89 24.00
CA LEU A 132 -5.36 15.27 24.29
C LEU A 132 -6.19 15.91 25.41
N TYR A 133 -7.42 15.47 25.59
CA TYR A 133 -8.34 15.87 26.64
C TYR A 133 -9.39 14.75 26.84
N ASP A 134 -10.19 14.85 27.89
CA ASP A 134 -11.17 13.82 28.26
C ASP A 134 -12.13 13.49 27.11
N ASN A 135 -12.36 12.19 26.89
CA ASN A 135 -13.23 11.63 25.84
C ASN A 135 -12.83 12.01 24.39
N ASN A 136 -11.55 12.33 24.18
CA ASN A 136 -11.00 12.63 22.85
C ASN A 136 -9.99 11.59 22.44
N VAL A 137 -10.04 11.16 21.18
CA VAL A 137 -8.98 10.38 20.55
C VAL A 137 -8.40 11.18 19.40
N SER A 138 -7.14 11.52 19.53
CA SER A 138 -6.38 12.20 18.47
C SER A 138 -5.39 11.22 17.84
N SER A 139 -5.22 11.30 16.55
CA SER A 139 -4.24 10.49 15.85
C SER A 139 -3.34 11.32 14.94
N PHE A 140 -2.08 10.90 14.87
CA PHE A 140 -1.07 11.43 13.97
C PHE A 140 -0.55 10.28 13.08
N GLY A 141 -0.54 10.48 11.78
CA GLY A 141 -0.09 9.49 10.82
C GLY A 141 0.92 10.04 9.83
N ILE A 142 1.93 9.21 9.50
CA ILE A 142 2.89 9.43 8.43
C ILE A 142 2.80 8.27 7.46
N TYR A 143 2.76 8.57 6.18
CA TYR A 143 2.86 7.61 5.09
C TYR A 143 3.96 8.06 4.14
N LEU A 144 4.93 7.19 3.89
CA LEU A 144 6.02 7.40 2.94
C LEU A 144 6.11 6.17 2.04
N GLU A 145 6.25 6.38 0.75
CA GLU A 145 6.48 5.31 -0.21
C GLU A 145 7.45 5.77 -1.29
N ALA A 146 8.35 4.88 -1.69
CA ALA A 146 9.34 5.12 -2.73
C ALA A 146 9.43 3.90 -3.64
N ALA A 147 9.35 4.11 -4.95
CA ALA A 147 9.60 3.14 -6.00
C ALA A 147 10.82 3.59 -6.79
N ASN A 148 11.85 2.75 -6.86
CA ASN A 148 13.10 3.07 -7.53
C ASN A 148 13.52 1.93 -8.45
N SER A 149 13.84 2.25 -9.70
CA SER A 149 14.43 1.28 -10.63
C SER A 149 15.87 0.98 -10.20
N ILE A 150 16.20 -0.31 -10.03
CA ILE A 150 17.57 -0.76 -9.70
C ILE A 150 18.46 -0.71 -10.96
N LYS A 151 17.89 -0.89 -12.14
CA LYS A 151 18.62 -0.88 -13.42
C LYS A 151 18.69 0.49 -14.07
N GLY A 152 17.94 1.47 -13.57
CA GLY A 152 17.87 2.81 -14.14
C GLY A 152 16.82 2.97 -15.24
N ASP A 153 16.03 1.94 -15.53
CA ASP A 153 14.91 1.99 -16.48
C ASP A 153 13.76 2.82 -15.90
N ASP A 154 12.81 3.18 -16.75
CA ASP A 154 11.59 3.83 -16.27
C ASP A 154 10.73 2.89 -15.44
N ILE A 155 10.09 3.42 -14.40
CA ILE A 155 9.19 2.63 -13.55
C ILE A 155 7.91 2.34 -14.32
N LYS A 156 7.51 1.07 -14.34
CA LYS A 156 6.30 0.58 -14.99
C LYS A 156 5.06 1.31 -14.49
N LEU A 157 4.11 1.63 -15.37
CA LEU A 157 2.89 2.37 -15.06
C LEU A 157 2.16 1.83 -13.82
N THR A 158 2.09 0.51 -13.69
CA THR A 158 1.40 -0.17 -12.60
C THR A 158 2.19 -0.18 -11.28
N GLU A 159 3.49 0.15 -11.31
CA GLU A 159 4.37 0.25 -10.15
C GLU A 159 4.57 1.71 -9.69
N ARG A 160 4.03 2.67 -10.44
CA ARG A 160 4.03 4.08 -10.04
C ARG A 160 3.10 4.32 -8.86
N LEU A 161 3.48 5.26 -8.02
CA LEU A 161 2.86 5.49 -6.73
C LEU A 161 1.79 6.57 -6.81
N TYR A 162 0.67 6.28 -6.17
CA TYR A 162 -0.43 7.21 -5.94
C TYR A 162 -0.72 7.25 -4.44
N ILE A 163 -1.00 8.43 -3.90
CA ILE A 163 -1.36 8.56 -2.49
C ILE A 163 -2.69 7.83 -2.25
N PRO A 164 -2.75 6.87 -1.32
CA PRO A 164 -3.98 6.15 -1.02
C PRO A 164 -5.08 7.11 -0.54
N THR A 165 -6.31 6.92 -0.99
CA THR A 165 -7.47 7.79 -0.66
C THR A 165 -7.67 7.96 0.85
N ARG A 166 -7.38 6.91 1.63
CA ARG A 166 -7.45 6.97 3.10
C ARG A 166 -6.41 7.92 3.73
N LYS A 167 -5.35 8.25 2.98
CA LYS A 167 -4.27 9.15 3.42
C LYS A 167 -4.44 10.57 2.88
N LEU A 168 -5.35 10.77 1.93
CA LEU A 168 -5.61 12.07 1.32
C LEU A 168 -7.12 12.21 1.08
N ARG A 169 -7.86 12.57 2.13
CA ARG A 169 -9.32 12.77 2.07
C ARG A 169 -9.66 14.04 1.30
N GLY A 170 -10.80 14.06 0.60
CA GLY A 170 -11.28 15.23 -0.14
C GLY A 170 -10.68 15.38 -1.55
N PHE A 171 -9.84 14.45 -1.97
CA PHE A 171 -9.29 14.41 -3.33
C PHE A 171 -9.76 13.16 -4.07
N GLU A 172 -9.94 13.30 -5.35
CA GLU A 172 -10.29 12.20 -6.23
C GLU A 172 -9.14 11.21 -6.36
N ARG A 173 -9.46 9.92 -6.35
CA ARG A 173 -8.45 8.86 -6.39
C ARG A 173 -7.63 8.94 -7.68
N GLY A 174 -6.31 8.90 -7.56
CA GLY A 174 -5.38 8.89 -8.69
C GLY A 174 -5.17 10.25 -9.35
N LYS A 175 -5.91 11.30 -8.96
CA LYS A 175 -5.81 12.62 -9.57
C LYS A 175 -4.92 13.61 -8.79
N VAL A 176 -3.98 13.09 -8.00
CA VAL A 176 -2.96 13.90 -7.32
C VAL A 176 -1.59 13.36 -7.68
N GLY A 177 -0.74 14.21 -8.27
CA GLY A 177 0.60 13.82 -8.68
C GLY A 177 0.97 14.32 -10.06
N PRO A 178 2.10 13.83 -10.61
CA PRO A 178 2.57 14.22 -11.94
C PRO A 178 1.64 13.74 -13.05
N LYS A 179 1.60 14.53 -14.12
CA LYS A 179 0.89 14.23 -15.36
C LYS A 179 1.86 14.01 -16.51
N ASP A 180 1.39 13.27 -17.50
CA ASP A 180 1.99 13.19 -18.84
C ASP A 180 0.85 13.39 -19.87
N GLY A 181 0.84 14.53 -20.55
CA GLY A 181 -0.34 15.00 -21.28
C GLY A 181 -1.50 15.29 -20.32
N ASP A 182 -2.66 14.71 -20.56
CA ASP A 182 -3.85 14.85 -19.74
C ASP A 182 -3.94 13.79 -18.63
N ASP A 183 -3.12 12.73 -18.70
CA ASP A 183 -3.18 11.58 -17.80
C ASP A 183 -2.35 11.77 -16.54
N PHE A 184 -2.90 11.35 -15.41
CA PHE A 184 -2.15 11.25 -14.15
C PHE A 184 -1.35 9.95 -14.13
N ILE A 185 -0.03 10.05 -14.22
CA ILE A 185 0.87 8.90 -14.34
C ILE A 185 1.39 8.38 -12.98
N GLY A 186 1.06 9.03 -11.86
CA GLY A 186 1.66 8.70 -10.57
C GLY A 186 3.12 9.11 -10.45
N GLY A 187 3.68 9.01 -9.25
CA GLY A 187 5.05 9.39 -8.93
C GLY A 187 5.95 8.22 -8.60
N ASN A 188 7.25 8.52 -8.44
CA ASN A 188 8.22 7.58 -7.89
C ASN A 188 8.27 7.66 -6.35
N TYR A 189 7.74 8.75 -5.79
CA TYR A 189 7.66 8.99 -4.36
C TYR A 189 6.26 9.47 -4.01
N ALA A 190 5.75 8.99 -2.89
CA ALA A 190 4.48 9.42 -2.32
C ALA A 190 4.66 9.67 -0.81
N ALA A 191 4.15 10.79 -0.32
CA ALA A 191 4.19 11.14 1.09
C ALA A 191 2.87 11.77 1.52
N ALA A 192 2.39 11.41 2.71
CA ALA A 192 1.24 12.04 3.33
C ALA A 192 1.39 12.12 4.85
N ILE A 193 0.90 13.21 5.42
CA ILE A 193 0.77 13.39 6.87
C ILE A 193 -0.71 13.57 7.16
N ASN A 194 -1.20 12.89 8.18
CA ASN A 194 -2.58 12.94 8.62
C ASN A 194 -2.65 13.29 10.11
N ILE A 195 -3.50 14.22 10.44
CA ILE A 195 -3.86 14.53 11.82
C ILE A 195 -5.37 14.45 11.89
N SER A 196 -5.89 13.73 12.86
CA SER A 196 -7.32 13.66 13.13
C SER A 196 -7.58 13.69 14.62
N SER A 197 -8.75 14.19 15.00
CA SER A 197 -9.20 14.24 16.38
C SER A 197 -10.69 14.02 16.39
N THR A 198 -11.17 13.18 17.30
CA THR A 198 -12.62 13.05 17.55
C THR A 198 -13.12 14.33 18.22
N ILE A 199 -14.30 14.77 17.82
CA ILE A 199 -14.97 15.89 18.48
C ILE A 199 -15.74 15.29 19.65
N PRO A 200 -15.55 15.77 20.91
CA PRO A 200 -16.33 15.30 22.03
C PRO A 200 -17.82 15.58 21.82
N GLN A 201 -18.67 14.71 22.36
CA GLN A 201 -20.09 14.91 22.32
C GLN A 201 -20.46 16.21 23.07
N ILE A 202 -20.89 17.24 22.34
CA ILE A 202 -21.18 18.57 22.88
C ILE A 202 -22.63 18.64 23.40
N LEU A 203 -23.50 17.74 22.92
CA LEU A 203 -24.90 17.71 23.30
C LEU A 203 -25.22 16.36 23.96
N GLU A 204 -25.83 16.40 25.16
CA GLU A 204 -26.13 15.21 25.97
C GLU A 204 -27.04 14.16 25.28
N ASN A 205 -27.71 14.50 24.18
CA ASN A 205 -28.61 13.62 23.43
C ASN A 205 -28.29 13.50 21.93
N SER A 206 -27.11 13.87 21.48
CA SER A 206 -26.72 13.67 20.09
C SER A 206 -26.08 12.29 19.91
N GLU A 207 -26.68 11.43 19.09
CA GLU A 207 -26.00 10.25 18.58
C GLU A 207 -24.74 10.70 17.81
N ASN A 208 -23.67 9.92 17.95
CA ASN A 208 -22.33 10.22 17.41
C ASN A 208 -22.39 10.86 16.02
N ILE A 209 -21.87 12.09 15.92
CA ILE A 209 -21.60 12.75 14.65
C ILE A 209 -20.20 12.26 14.22
N ASP A 210 -20.18 11.28 13.33
CA ASP A 210 -18.96 10.81 12.65
C ASP A 210 -18.60 11.72 11.47
#